data_bf8f3c5801f84fa3f155b974028466ce
#
_entry.id   bf8f3c5801f84fa3f155b974028466ce
#
_cell.length_a   1.000
_cell.length_b   1.000
_cell.length_c   1.000
_cell.angle_alpha   90.00
_cell.angle_beta   90.00
_cell.angle_gamma   90.00
#
_symmetry.space_group_name_H-M   'P 1'
#
loop_
_entity.id
_entity.type
_entity.pdbx_description
1 polymer ?
#
loop_
_entity_poly.entity_id
_entity_poly.type
_entity_poly.pdbx_seq_one_letter_code
_entity_poly.pdbx_strand_id
1 'polypeptide(L)'
;VLGMKALTVNKFKALPIINQAKTAFLTAANLDSTHIEVRWALVKLYMQLPGIVGGSKRKSVIYAQELESLSKVDGLLAKAYINEYDKKPLVAEFYYQKAVEVGGSPHCYDKLISFYLSLDEFNKAILTIEDAYRKHRQNNLMYQLGELSSIHKIELNKGELSIKKFIDNYSKEDVVSVEWAYLRLAQIQKYNNNIPDAIENVNRALLICPDFKEAKKERALIL
;
A
#
# COMPACT_ATOMS: atom_id res chain seq x y z
N VAL A 1 14.47 4.92 -13.77
CA VAL A 1 14.34 5.60 -15.08
C VAL A 1 14.12 4.61 -16.23
N LEU A 2 14.98 3.57 -16.44
CA LEU A 2 14.83 2.61 -17.54
C LEU A 2 13.55 1.76 -17.44
N GLY A 3 13.15 1.32 -16.25
CA GLY A 3 11.93 0.54 -16.03
C GLY A 3 10.66 1.33 -16.39
N MET A 4 10.58 2.61 -16.06
CA MET A 4 9.45 3.49 -16.45
C MET A 4 9.41 3.70 -17.98
N LYS A 5 10.57 3.83 -18.63
CA LYS A 5 10.66 3.93 -20.09
C LYS A 5 10.12 2.71 -20.80
N ALA A 6 10.34 1.50 -20.25
CA ALA A 6 9.84 0.25 -20.83
C ALA A 6 8.30 0.15 -20.82
N LEU A 7 7.62 0.80 -19.87
CA LEU A 7 6.16 0.80 -19.78
C LEU A 7 5.47 1.73 -20.79
N THR A 8 6.20 2.72 -21.31
CA THR A 8 5.65 3.76 -22.20
C THR A 8 5.93 3.53 -23.69
N VAL A 9 6.69 2.50 -24.04
CA VAL A 9 7.08 2.19 -25.43
C VAL A 9 6.43 0.93 -25.97
N ASN A 10 6.33 0.81 -27.29
CA ASN A 10 5.83 -0.39 -27.96
C ASN A 10 6.65 -1.63 -27.54
N LYS A 11 5.97 -2.78 -27.41
CA LYS A 11 6.55 -4.06 -26.93
C LYS A 11 7.89 -4.44 -27.59
N PHE A 12 8.07 -4.17 -28.87
CA PHE A 12 9.33 -4.43 -29.59
C PHE A 12 10.48 -3.50 -29.17
N LYS A 13 10.19 -2.27 -28.75
CA LYS A 13 11.18 -1.31 -28.25
C LYS A 13 11.45 -1.49 -26.75
N ALA A 14 10.59 -2.19 -26.03
CA ALA A 14 10.76 -2.45 -24.60
C ALA A 14 11.86 -3.50 -24.33
N LEU A 15 12.02 -4.52 -25.18
CA LEU A 15 12.97 -5.61 -24.97
C LEU A 15 14.44 -5.16 -24.82
N PRO A 16 15.00 -4.29 -25.69
CA PRO A 16 16.36 -3.77 -25.49
C PRO A 16 16.50 -3.00 -24.17
N ILE A 17 15.49 -2.22 -23.79
CA ILE A 17 15.50 -1.43 -22.54
C ILE A 17 15.49 -2.36 -21.32
N ILE A 18 14.67 -3.40 -21.36
CA ILE A 18 14.60 -4.44 -20.31
C ILE A 18 15.95 -5.15 -20.18
N ASN A 19 16.58 -5.53 -21.29
CA ASN A 19 17.89 -6.17 -21.27
C ASN A 19 18.99 -5.25 -20.73
N GLN A 20 18.98 -3.96 -21.10
CA GLN A 20 19.91 -2.98 -20.54
C GLN A 20 19.72 -2.81 -19.04
N ALA A 21 18.47 -2.69 -18.56
CA ALA A 21 18.15 -2.59 -17.13
C ALA A 21 18.63 -3.85 -16.38
N LYS A 22 18.35 -5.04 -16.92
CA LYS A 22 18.79 -6.31 -16.34
C LYS A 22 20.32 -6.40 -16.25
N THR A 23 21.02 -6.04 -17.31
CA THR A 23 22.50 -6.02 -17.31
C THR A 23 23.01 -5.03 -16.26
N ALA A 24 22.45 -3.84 -16.19
CA ALA A 24 22.85 -2.83 -15.20
C ALA A 24 22.64 -3.33 -13.76
N PHE A 25 21.50 -3.97 -13.46
CA PHE A 25 21.27 -4.55 -12.14
C PHE A 25 22.22 -5.70 -11.80
N LEU A 26 22.50 -6.58 -12.74
CA LEU A 26 23.46 -7.68 -12.55
C LEU A 26 24.88 -7.14 -12.31
N THR A 27 25.30 -6.14 -13.09
CA THR A 27 26.61 -5.49 -12.90
C THR A 27 26.68 -4.83 -11.54
N ALA A 28 25.66 -4.07 -11.13
CA ALA A 28 25.60 -3.42 -9.83
C ALA A 28 25.63 -4.44 -8.66
N ALA A 29 24.88 -5.56 -8.79
CA ALA A 29 24.91 -6.63 -7.80
C ALA A 29 26.29 -7.30 -7.65
N ASN A 30 27.05 -7.40 -8.76
CA ASN A 30 28.40 -7.95 -8.74
C ASN A 30 29.44 -6.95 -8.17
N LEU A 31 29.25 -5.65 -8.43
CA LEU A 31 30.14 -4.60 -7.92
C LEU A 31 29.95 -4.36 -6.41
N ASP A 32 28.71 -4.46 -5.93
CA ASP A 32 28.38 -4.32 -4.52
C ASP A 32 27.53 -5.51 -4.06
N SER A 33 28.19 -6.43 -3.36
CA SER A 33 27.54 -7.63 -2.81
C SER A 33 26.57 -7.32 -1.66
N THR A 34 26.56 -6.09 -1.12
CA THR A 34 25.69 -5.68 0.01
C THR A 34 24.50 -4.81 -0.41
N HIS A 35 24.40 -4.45 -1.69
CA HIS A 35 23.37 -3.54 -2.20
C HIS A 35 21.98 -4.17 -2.20
N ILE A 36 21.15 -3.83 -1.22
CA ILE A 36 19.80 -4.39 -0.98
C ILE A 36 18.84 -4.04 -2.13
N GLU A 37 18.79 -2.76 -2.55
CA GLU A 37 17.84 -2.26 -3.53
C GLU A 37 18.03 -2.92 -4.91
N VAL A 38 19.25 -3.22 -5.28
CA VAL A 38 19.56 -3.93 -6.54
C VAL A 38 19.02 -5.36 -6.50
N ARG A 39 19.16 -6.05 -5.37
CA ARG A 39 18.60 -7.40 -5.20
C ARG A 39 17.08 -7.39 -5.26
N TRP A 40 16.46 -6.41 -4.64
CA TRP A 40 15.02 -6.19 -4.77
C TRP A 40 14.60 -5.93 -6.21
N ALA A 41 15.36 -5.12 -6.95
CA ALA A 41 15.10 -4.90 -8.36
C ALA A 41 15.18 -6.21 -9.18
N LEU A 42 16.16 -7.06 -8.88
CA LEU A 42 16.31 -8.38 -9.53
C LEU A 42 15.19 -9.35 -9.13
N VAL A 43 14.80 -9.40 -7.86
CA VAL A 43 13.62 -10.18 -7.42
C VAL A 43 12.39 -9.83 -8.25
N LYS A 44 12.06 -8.53 -8.30
CA LYS A 44 10.89 -8.02 -9.05
C LYS A 44 11.02 -8.27 -10.54
N LEU A 45 12.17 -7.96 -11.13
CA LEU A 45 12.41 -8.13 -12.55
C LEU A 45 12.18 -9.60 -12.99
N TYR A 46 12.78 -10.54 -12.27
CA TYR A 46 12.66 -11.96 -12.62
C TYR A 46 11.26 -12.53 -12.41
N MET A 47 10.47 -11.98 -11.51
CA MET A 47 9.06 -12.37 -11.33
C MET A 47 8.14 -11.75 -12.37
N GLN A 48 8.36 -10.49 -12.75
CA GLN A 48 7.46 -9.75 -13.63
C GLN A 48 7.66 -10.06 -15.10
N LEU A 49 8.88 -10.46 -15.50
CA LEU A 49 9.16 -10.79 -16.91
C LEU A 49 8.59 -12.16 -17.29
N PRO A 50 7.96 -12.28 -18.48
CA PRO A 50 7.67 -13.57 -19.06
C PRO A 50 8.93 -14.41 -19.24
N GLY A 51 8.83 -15.75 -19.13
CA GLY A 51 9.98 -16.66 -19.27
C GLY A 51 10.73 -16.50 -20.59
N ILE A 52 10.02 -16.25 -21.70
CA ILE A 52 10.60 -16.06 -23.03
C ILE A 52 11.51 -14.82 -23.15
N VAL A 53 11.35 -13.84 -22.25
CA VAL A 53 12.19 -12.63 -22.19
C VAL A 53 13.11 -12.63 -20.97
N GLY A 54 13.31 -13.81 -20.36
CA GLY A 54 14.29 -14.02 -19.32
C GLY A 54 13.75 -13.92 -17.89
N GLY A 55 12.43 -13.94 -17.70
CA GLY A 55 11.79 -14.12 -16.39
C GLY A 55 12.14 -15.49 -15.80
N SER A 56 12.28 -15.58 -14.48
CA SER A 56 12.67 -16.82 -13.80
C SER A 56 12.39 -16.77 -12.31
N LYS A 57 11.35 -17.46 -11.89
CA LYS A 57 11.06 -17.61 -10.46
C LYS A 57 12.25 -18.15 -9.68
N ARG A 58 12.98 -19.13 -10.25
CA ARG A 58 14.17 -19.69 -9.59
C ARG A 58 15.23 -18.63 -9.30
N LYS A 59 15.50 -17.71 -10.25
CA LYS A 59 16.44 -16.62 -10.04
C LYS A 59 15.93 -15.61 -9.02
N SER A 60 14.64 -15.30 -9.05
CA SER A 60 14.01 -14.44 -8.05
C SER A 60 14.19 -14.98 -6.62
N VAL A 61 14.00 -16.30 -6.44
CA VAL A 61 14.23 -16.98 -5.15
C VAL A 61 15.68 -16.87 -4.70
N ILE A 62 16.65 -17.01 -5.59
CA ILE A 62 18.08 -16.85 -5.26
C ILE A 62 18.33 -15.44 -4.69
N TYR A 63 17.86 -14.38 -5.38
CA TYR A 63 18.04 -13.00 -4.89
C TYR A 63 17.26 -12.72 -3.59
N ALA A 64 16.12 -13.38 -3.37
CA ALA A 64 15.43 -13.31 -2.08
C ALA A 64 16.23 -13.97 -0.94
N GLN A 65 16.98 -15.04 -1.22
CA GLN A 65 17.91 -15.66 -0.26
C GLN A 65 19.12 -14.77 0.01
N GLU A 66 19.66 -14.12 -1.00
CA GLU A 66 20.74 -13.13 -0.80
C GLU A 66 20.23 -11.95 0.05
N LEU A 67 19.04 -11.44 -0.21
CA LEU A 67 18.40 -10.42 0.63
C LEU A 67 18.27 -10.88 2.07
N GLU A 68 17.85 -12.12 2.32
CA GLU A 68 17.69 -12.65 3.67
C GLU A 68 19.03 -12.73 4.43
N SER A 69 20.13 -12.96 3.72
CA SER A 69 21.47 -12.95 4.31
C SER A 69 21.94 -11.54 4.67
N LEU A 70 21.48 -10.51 3.96
CA LEU A 70 21.82 -9.11 4.21
C LEU A 70 20.86 -8.47 5.23
N SER A 71 19.58 -8.76 5.09
CA SER A 71 18.50 -8.26 5.92
C SER A 71 17.42 -9.32 6.05
N LYS A 72 17.21 -9.83 7.25
CA LYS A 72 16.16 -10.84 7.52
C LYS A 72 14.78 -10.35 7.08
N VAL A 73 14.49 -9.08 7.33
CA VAL A 73 13.20 -8.45 6.99
C VAL A 73 13.02 -8.38 5.48
N ASP A 74 14.04 -7.91 4.74
CA ASP A 74 13.97 -7.82 3.28
C ASP A 74 13.84 -9.20 2.64
N GLY A 75 14.52 -10.21 3.16
CA GLY A 75 14.36 -11.59 2.72
C GLY A 75 12.94 -12.13 2.91
N LEU A 76 12.34 -11.87 4.07
CA LEU A 76 10.95 -12.24 4.36
C LEU A 76 9.97 -11.53 3.42
N LEU A 77 10.11 -10.21 3.25
CA LEU A 77 9.28 -9.44 2.34
C LEU A 77 9.45 -9.88 0.88
N ALA A 78 10.66 -10.24 0.45
CA ALA A 78 10.91 -10.75 -0.89
C ALA A 78 10.25 -12.13 -1.12
N LYS A 79 10.32 -13.02 -0.13
CA LYS A 79 9.61 -14.32 -0.16
C LYS A 79 8.09 -14.12 -0.21
N ALA A 80 7.55 -13.18 0.58
CA ALA A 80 6.15 -12.82 0.54
C ALA A 80 5.75 -12.36 -0.88
N TYR A 81 6.46 -11.39 -1.44
CA TYR A 81 6.23 -10.88 -2.79
C TYR A 81 6.25 -11.97 -3.86
N ILE A 82 7.24 -12.87 -3.82
CA ILE A 82 7.34 -14.00 -4.78
C ILE A 82 6.11 -14.90 -4.69
N ASN A 83 5.63 -15.22 -3.47
CA ASN A 83 4.49 -16.10 -3.29
C ASN A 83 3.15 -15.38 -3.60
N GLU A 84 3.03 -14.10 -3.33
CA GLU A 84 1.90 -13.29 -3.77
C GLU A 84 1.80 -13.29 -5.30
N TYR A 85 2.89 -13.00 -6.00
CA TYR A 85 2.95 -13.02 -7.46
C TYR A 85 2.65 -14.42 -8.04
N ASP A 86 3.07 -15.48 -7.35
CA ASP A 86 2.83 -16.90 -7.70
C ASP A 86 1.42 -17.39 -7.33
N LYS A 87 0.54 -16.48 -6.86
CA LYS A 87 -0.84 -16.77 -6.44
C LYS A 87 -0.94 -17.82 -5.32
N LYS A 88 -0.04 -17.75 -4.36
CA LYS A 88 0.00 -18.56 -3.14
C LYS A 88 -0.27 -17.71 -1.90
N PRO A 89 -1.52 -17.21 -1.73
CA PRO A 89 -1.81 -16.20 -0.72
C PRO A 89 -1.50 -16.65 0.71
N LEU A 90 -1.77 -17.89 1.07
CA LEU A 90 -1.48 -18.38 2.43
C LEU A 90 0.02 -18.36 2.76
N VAL A 91 0.87 -18.67 1.78
CA VAL A 91 2.32 -18.62 1.96
C VAL A 91 2.84 -17.19 1.98
N ALA A 92 2.27 -16.32 1.13
CA ALA A 92 2.58 -14.89 1.14
C ALA A 92 2.21 -14.24 2.47
N GLU A 93 0.98 -14.51 2.97
CA GLU A 93 0.51 -14.04 4.28
C GLU A 93 1.49 -14.42 5.41
N PHE A 94 1.88 -15.68 5.46
CA PHE A 94 2.84 -16.17 6.45
C PHE A 94 4.14 -15.34 6.45
N TYR A 95 4.71 -15.08 5.27
CA TYR A 95 5.96 -14.31 5.18
C TYR A 95 5.77 -12.83 5.48
N TYR A 96 4.66 -12.19 5.09
CA TYR A 96 4.35 -10.82 5.45
C TYR A 96 4.16 -10.66 6.97
N GLN A 97 3.43 -11.57 7.61
CA GLN A 97 3.27 -11.59 9.07
C GLN A 97 4.63 -11.78 9.78
N LYS A 98 5.47 -12.68 9.28
CA LYS A 98 6.84 -12.85 9.81
C LYS A 98 7.70 -11.60 9.63
N ALA A 99 7.56 -10.86 8.53
CA ALA A 99 8.25 -9.60 8.34
C ALA A 99 7.79 -8.53 9.36
N VAL A 100 6.50 -8.49 9.69
CA VAL A 100 5.96 -7.62 10.74
C VAL A 100 6.48 -8.04 12.12
N GLU A 101 6.49 -9.35 12.42
CA GLU A 101 6.99 -9.87 13.71
C GLU A 101 8.47 -9.53 13.94
N VAL A 102 9.31 -9.74 12.92
CA VAL A 102 10.77 -9.56 13.01
C VAL A 102 11.19 -8.10 12.90
N GLY A 103 10.63 -7.38 11.92
CA GLY A 103 11.03 -6.01 11.61
C GLY A 103 10.17 -4.97 12.30
N GLY A 104 8.87 -5.18 12.31
CA GLY A 104 7.87 -4.33 12.95
C GLY A 104 7.90 -2.86 12.55
N SER A 105 8.52 -2.52 11.43
CA SER A 105 8.57 -1.14 10.91
C SER A 105 7.25 -0.76 10.22
N PRO A 106 6.94 0.54 10.08
CA PRO A 106 5.79 0.99 9.30
C PRO A 106 5.75 0.34 7.92
N HIS A 107 6.89 0.21 7.25
CA HIS A 107 6.98 -0.43 5.94
C HIS A 107 6.51 -1.90 5.93
N CYS A 108 6.83 -2.68 6.99
CA CYS A 108 6.34 -4.06 7.09
C CYS A 108 4.82 -4.10 7.20
N TYR A 109 4.25 -3.22 8.01
CA TYR A 109 2.80 -3.08 8.16
C TYR A 109 2.13 -2.66 6.85
N ASP A 110 2.67 -1.65 6.15
CA ASP A 110 2.16 -1.19 4.85
C ASP A 110 2.10 -2.33 3.82
N LYS A 111 3.14 -3.19 3.80
CA LYS A 111 3.15 -4.36 2.90
C LYS A 111 2.06 -5.37 3.24
N LEU A 112 1.87 -5.69 4.53
CA LEU A 112 0.84 -6.62 4.97
C LEU A 112 -0.57 -6.06 4.75
N ILE A 113 -0.79 -4.77 5.04
CA ILE A 113 -2.06 -4.08 4.78
C ILE A 113 -2.37 -4.11 3.27
N SER A 114 -1.40 -3.72 2.43
CA SER A 114 -1.58 -3.72 0.97
C SER A 114 -1.89 -5.12 0.43
N PHE A 115 -1.25 -6.14 0.98
CA PHE A 115 -1.52 -7.53 0.64
C PHE A 115 -2.97 -7.93 0.98
N TYR A 116 -3.46 -7.63 2.19
CA TYR A 116 -4.84 -7.93 2.56
C TYR A 116 -5.85 -7.16 1.70
N LEU A 117 -5.57 -5.88 1.39
CA LEU A 117 -6.41 -5.09 0.49
C LEU A 117 -6.48 -5.68 -0.93
N SER A 118 -5.37 -6.24 -1.42
CA SER A 118 -5.33 -6.90 -2.75
C SER A 118 -6.16 -8.18 -2.83
N LEU A 119 -6.53 -8.75 -1.69
CA LEU A 119 -7.36 -9.95 -1.55
C LEU A 119 -8.79 -9.65 -1.08
N ASP A 120 -9.17 -8.39 -0.96
CA ASP A 120 -10.44 -7.93 -0.36
C ASP A 120 -10.65 -8.43 1.09
N GLU A 121 -9.56 -8.78 1.79
CA GLU A 121 -9.55 -9.21 3.20
C GLU A 121 -9.60 -7.99 4.13
N PHE A 122 -10.64 -7.16 3.99
CA PHE A 122 -10.72 -5.84 4.63
C PHE A 122 -10.66 -5.90 6.16
N ASN A 123 -11.26 -6.93 6.77
CA ASN A 123 -11.22 -7.10 8.23
C ASN A 123 -9.78 -7.33 8.73
N LYS A 124 -9.00 -8.14 8.01
CA LYS A 124 -7.58 -8.36 8.34
C LYS A 124 -6.76 -7.07 8.13
N ALA A 125 -7.07 -6.31 7.08
CA ALA A 125 -6.43 -5.01 6.85
C ALA A 125 -6.71 -4.04 8.02
N ILE A 126 -7.96 -3.91 8.47
CA ILE A 126 -8.34 -3.08 9.62
C ILE A 126 -7.59 -3.48 10.88
N LEU A 127 -7.57 -4.77 11.23
CA LEU A 127 -6.85 -5.26 12.40
C LEU A 127 -5.35 -4.96 12.33
N THR A 128 -4.77 -5.06 11.12
CA THR A 128 -3.35 -4.73 10.89
C THR A 128 -3.08 -3.23 11.03
N ILE A 129 -3.99 -2.38 10.55
CA ILE A 129 -3.90 -0.92 10.72
C ILE A 129 -4.00 -0.54 12.21
N GLU A 130 -4.92 -1.15 12.94
CA GLU A 130 -5.08 -0.94 14.39
C GLU A 130 -3.79 -1.33 15.15
N ASP A 131 -3.17 -2.46 14.77
CA ASP A 131 -1.90 -2.90 15.36
C ASP A 131 -0.74 -1.96 15.02
N ALA A 132 -0.62 -1.57 13.76
CA ALA A 132 0.35 -0.57 13.30
C ALA A 132 0.19 0.76 14.08
N TYR A 133 -1.05 1.22 14.25
CA TYR A 133 -1.32 2.45 15.00
C TYR A 133 -0.94 2.32 16.47
N ARG A 134 -1.23 1.20 17.13
CA ARG A 134 -0.82 0.97 18.52
C ARG A 134 0.69 1.11 18.69
N LYS A 135 1.45 0.63 17.71
CA LYS A 135 2.92 0.60 17.75
C LYS A 135 3.56 1.92 17.33
N HIS A 136 3.09 2.54 16.26
CA HIS A 136 3.75 3.67 15.62
C HIS A 136 3.09 5.03 15.84
N ARG A 137 1.81 5.06 16.25
CA ARG A 137 1.03 6.29 16.52
C ARG A 137 0.97 7.27 15.34
N GLN A 138 1.17 6.80 14.11
CA GLN A 138 1.09 7.64 12.91
C GLN A 138 -0.36 8.02 12.61
N ASN A 139 -0.65 9.33 12.56
CA ASN A 139 -2.00 9.85 12.36
C ASN A 139 -2.65 9.35 11.05
N ASN A 140 -1.85 9.22 9.98
CA ASN A 140 -2.31 8.75 8.68
C ASN A 140 -2.97 7.34 8.72
N LEU A 141 -2.58 6.47 9.67
CA LEU A 141 -3.22 5.16 9.85
C LEU A 141 -4.67 5.28 10.27
N MET A 142 -5.03 6.33 11.03
CA MET A 142 -6.41 6.59 11.41
C MET A 142 -7.25 7.04 10.21
N TYR A 143 -6.69 7.88 9.34
CA TYR A 143 -7.34 8.20 8.07
C TYR A 143 -7.54 6.94 7.20
N GLN A 144 -6.51 6.13 7.04
CA GLN A 144 -6.55 4.90 6.24
C GLN A 144 -7.64 3.93 6.72
N LEU A 145 -7.79 3.74 8.03
CA LEU A 145 -8.86 2.92 8.59
C LEU A 145 -10.24 3.50 8.25
N GLY A 146 -10.44 4.79 8.48
CA GLY A 146 -11.72 5.42 8.19
C GLY A 146 -12.05 5.46 6.70
N GLU A 147 -11.06 5.67 5.85
CA GLU A 147 -11.22 5.60 4.39
C GLU A 147 -11.68 4.21 3.97
N LEU A 148 -11.01 3.16 4.46
CA LEU A 148 -11.38 1.77 4.19
C LEU A 148 -12.82 1.48 4.62
N SER A 149 -13.19 1.91 5.81
CA SER A 149 -14.55 1.78 6.34
C SER A 149 -15.58 2.51 5.48
N SER A 150 -15.29 3.73 5.02
CA SER A 150 -16.20 4.53 4.20
C SER A 150 -16.40 3.95 2.80
N ILE A 151 -15.34 3.43 2.18
CA ILE A 151 -15.40 2.89 0.81
C ILE A 151 -16.12 1.55 0.79
N HIS A 152 -15.79 0.66 1.71
CA HIS A 152 -16.31 -0.72 1.72
C HIS A 152 -17.53 -0.90 2.63
N LYS A 153 -17.96 0.14 3.35
CA LYS A 153 -19.12 0.16 4.26
C LYS A 153 -19.03 -0.90 5.36
N ILE A 154 -17.84 -1.07 5.91
CA ILE A 154 -17.53 -2.04 6.97
C ILE A 154 -17.03 -1.33 8.21
N GLU A 155 -17.26 -1.91 9.38
CA GLU A 155 -16.77 -1.39 10.67
C GLU A 155 -17.02 0.13 10.83
N LEU A 156 -18.18 0.61 10.36
CA LEU A 156 -18.49 2.05 10.23
C LEU A 156 -18.26 2.83 11.53
N ASN A 157 -18.60 2.25 12.70
CA ASN A 157 -18.37 2.89 13.98
C ASN A 157 -16.86 3.08 14.28
N LYS A 158 -16.04 2.08 13.96
CA LYS A 158 -14.58 2.21 14.09
C LYS A 158 -14.03 3.24 13.10
N GLY A 159 -14.53 3.21 11.86
CA GLY A 159 -14.17 4.19 10.84
C GLY A 159 -14.46 5.62 11.27
N GLU A 160 -15.66 5.86 11.83
CA GLU A 160 -16.04 7.18 12.33
C GLU A 160 -15.12 7.67 13.43
N LEU A 161 -14.86 6.82 14.45
CA LEU A 161 -13.95 7.15 15.54
C LEU A 161 -12.54 7.44 15.04
N SER A 162 -12.06 6.66 14.05
CA SER A 162 -10.72 6.83 13.49
C SER A 162 -10.60 8.13 12.70
N ILE A 163 -11.58 8.48 11.87
CA ILE A 163 -11.56 9.76 11.14
C ILE A 163 -11.62 10.94 12.11
N LYS A 164 -12.48 10.89 13.13
CA LYS A 164 -12.52 11.93 14.16
C LYS A 164 -11.16 12.10 14.82
N LYS A 165 -10.51 10.99 15.19
CA LYS A 165 -9.19 11.02 15.78
C LYS A 165 -8.11 11.57 14.82
N PHE A 166 -8.20 11.25 13.52
CA PHE A 166 -7.33 11.85 12.52
C PHE A 166 -7.53 13.38 12.48
N ILE A 167 -8.77 13.86 12.45
CA ILE A 167 -9.10 15.29 12.41
C ILE A 167 -8.59 16.01 13.66
N ASP A 168 -8.79 15.43 14.84
CA ASP A 168 -8.36 16.01 16.13
C ASP A 168 -6.83 16.15 16.22
N ASN A 169 -6.08 15.28 15.57
CA ASN A 169 -4.62 15.29 15.56
C ASN A 169 -4.03 15.80 14.22
N TYR A 170 -4.86 16.38 13.36
CA TYR A 170 -4.43 16.83 12.05
C TYR A 170 -3.35 17.91 12.11
N SER A 171 -2.33 17.74 11.30
CA SER A 171 -1.31 18.74 11.03
C SER A 171 -1.15 18.98 9.53
N LYS A 172 -0.60 20.15 9.16
CA LYS A 172 -0.31 20.45 7.73
C LYS A 172 0.79 19.56 7.13
N GLU A 173 1.48 18.80 7.95
CA GLU A 173 2.51 17.83 7.54
C GLU A 173 1.91 16.45 7.22
N ASP A 174 0.63 16.23 7.56
CA ASP A 174 -0.07 15.00 7.20
C ASP A 174 -0.18 14.86 5.67
N VAL A 175 0.01 13.64 5.19
CA VAL A 175 0.01 13.33 3.74
C VAL A 175 -1.37 13.59 3.12
N VAL A 176 -2.43 13.38 3.89
CA VAL A 176 -3.82 13.58 3.47
C VAL A 176 -4.34 14.87 4.07
N SER A 177 -4.90 15.74 3.24
CA SER A 177 -5.51 16.98 3.70
C SER A 177 -6.85 16.76 4.38
N VAL A 178 -7.19 17.63 5.33
CA VAL A 178 -8.31 17.43 6.27
C VAL A 178 -9.68 17.44 5.60
N GLU A 179 -9.86 18.10 4.47
CA GLU A 179 -11.12 18.08 3.72
C GLU A 179 -11.50 16.67 3.24
N TRP A 180 -10.52 15.82 2.92
CA TRP A 180 -10.77 14.41 2.63
C TRP A 180 -11.29 13.65 3.86
N ALA A 181 -10.77 13.96 5.04
CA ALA A 181 -11.25 13.34 6.28
C ALA A 181 -12.71 13.75 6.57
N TYR A 182 -13.07 15.02 6.39
CA TYR A 182 -14.46 15.46 6.52
C TYR A 182 -15.38 14.78 5.49
N LEU A 183 -14.94 14.60 4.27
CA LEU A 183 -15.70 13.85 3.26
C LEU A 183 -15.93 12.39 3.69
N ARG A 184 -14.87 11.69 4.15
CA ARG A 184 -15.01 10.30 4.63
C ARG A 184 -15.94 10.20 5.85
N LEU A 185 -15.84 11.16 6.77
CA LEU A 185 -16.72 11.24 7.93
C LEU A 185 -18.19 11.39 7.51
N ALA A 186 -18.47 12.29 6.58
CA ALA A 186 -19.81 12.49 6.04
C ALA A 186 -20.36 11.20 5.37
N GLN A 187 -19.53 10.50 4.62
CA GLN A 187 -19.91 9.23 3.99
C GLN A 187 -20.27 8.16 5.01
N ILE A 188 -19.46 8.00 6.06
CA ILE A 188 -19.70 7.04 7.13
C ILE A 188 -21.01 7.39 7.86
N GLN A 189 -21.20 8.65 8.21
CA GLN A 189 -22.40 9.12 8.92
C GLN A 189 -23.69 8.95 8.09
N LYS A 190 -23.62 9.19 6.78
CA LYS A 190 -24.70 8.85 5.86
C LYS A 190 -25.06 7.36 5.92
N TYR A 191 -24.06 6.47 5.88
CA TYR A 191 -24.29 5.01 5.97
C TYR A 191 -24.84 4.59 7.35
N ASN A 192 -24.52 5.34 8.42
CA ASN A 192 -25.09 5.18 9.76
C ASN A 192 -26.47 5.86 9.93
N ASN A 193 -27.08 6.38 8.84
CA ASN A 193 -28.32 7.16 8.85
C ASN A 193 -28.29 8.44 9.71
N ASN A 194 -27.11 8.95 10.02
CA ASN A 194 -26.93 10.22 10.70
C ASN A 194 -26.78 11.36 9.67
N ILE A 195 -27.91 11.69 9.03
CA ILE A 195 -27.96 12.68 7.94
C ILE A 195 -27.57 14.11 8.39
N PRO A 196 -28.01 14.61 9.58
CA PRO A 196 -27.62 15.94 10.00
C PRO A 196 -26.11 16.12 10.09
N ASP A 197 -25.39 15.21 10.74
CA ASP A 197 -23.95 15.27 10.89
C ASP A 197 -23.24 15.06 9.54
N ALA A 198 -23.78 14.20 8.67
CA ALA A 198 -23.24 13.99 7.32
C ALA A 198 -23.27 15.29 6.49
N ILE A 199 -24.38 16.05 6.56
CA ILE A 199 -24.52 17.35 5.89
C ILE A 199 -23.52 18.36 6.48
N GLU A 200 -23.40 18.41 7.80
CA GLU A 200 -22.44 19.31 8.45
C GLU A 200 -21.01 19.02 7.98
N ASN A 201 -20.57 17.77 7.99
CA ASN A 201 -19.20 17.41 7.65
C ASN A 201 -18.91 17.57 6.17
N VAL A 202 -19.84 17.27 5.26
CA VAL A 202 -19.61 17.57 3.84
C VAL A 202 -19.52 19.08 3.56
N ASN A 203 -20.27 19.89 4.30
CA ASN A 203 -20.16 21.35 4.22
C ASN A 203 -18.83 21.87 4.78
N ARG A 204 -18.29 21.28 5.86
CA ARG A 204 -16.93 21.58 6.36
C ARG A 204 -15.86 21.27 5.31
N ALA A 205 -15.96 20.13 4.61
CA ALA A 205 -15.05 19.82 3.49
C ALA A 205 -15.10 20.88 2.39
N LEU A 206 -16.30 21.33 2.02
CA LEU A 206 -16.52 22.37 1.01
C LEU A 206 -16.13 23.78 1.46
N LEU A 207 -16.18 24.06 2.77
CA LEU A 207 -15.69 25.33 3.32
C LEU A 207 -14.16 25.43 3.18
N ILE A 208 -13.45 24.33 3.40
CA ILE A 208 -11.99 24.24 3.26
C ILE A 208 -11.58 24.25 1.80
N CYS A 209 -12.25 23.47 0.96
CA CYS A 209 -11.98 23.37 -0.48
C CYS A 209 -13.28 23.55 -1.27
N PRO A 210 -13.62 24.80 -1.69
CA PRO A 210 -14.88 25.10 -2.38
C PRO A 210 -15.06 24.37 -3.71
N ASP A 211 -13.95 23.97 -4.36
CA ASP A 211 -13.96 23.27 -5.64
C ASP A 211 -13.80 21.76 -5.54
N PHE A 212 -13.95 21.20 -4.34
CA PHE A 212 -13.85 19.76 -4.07
C PHE A 212 -15.01 18.99 -4.73
N LYS A 213 -14.76 18.43 -5.91
CA LYS A 213 -15.77 17.77 -6.75
C LYS A 213 -16.44 16.59 -6.06
N GLU A 214 -15.65 15.78 -5.34
CA GLU A 214 -16.10 14.60 -4.63
C GLU A 214 -17.07 14.99 -3.49
N ALA A 215 -16.77 16.05 -2.76
CA ALA A 215 -17.65 16.55 -1.69
C ALA A 215 -18.93 17.17 -2.25
N LYS A 216 -18.87 17.91 -3.38
CA LYS A 216 -20.07 18.41 -4.08
C LYS A 216 -20.99 17.26 -4.49
N LYS A 217 -20.40 16.18 -5.06
CA LYS A 217 -21.14 14.98 -5.46
C LYS A 217 -21.77 14.29 -4.26
N GLU A 218 -20.99 14.10 -3.18
CA GLU A 218 -21.49 13.45 -1.96
C GLU A 218 -22.63 14.24 -1.32
N ARG A 219 -22.51 15.57 -1.25
CA ARG A 219 -23.58 16.44 -0.75
C ARG A 219 -24.89 16.27 -1.50
N ALA A 220 -24.83 16.17 -2.83
CA ALA A 220 -26.02 15.93 -3.67
C ALA A 220 -26.62 14.53 -3.47
N LEU A 221 -25.87 13.57 -2.93
CA LEU A 221 -26.36 12.22 -2.60
C LEU A 221 -26.92 12.11 -1.18
N ILE A 222 -26.68 13.12 -0.34
CA ILE A 222 -27.17 13.18 1.05
C ILE A 222 -28.50 13.96 1.10
N LEU A 223 -28.64 15.02 0.28
CA LEU A 223 -29.83 15.86 0.17
C LEU A 223 -30.92 15.23 -0.68
#